data_812bd75dfeb82b558458c3381f05ca4b
#
_entry.id   812bd75dfeb82b558458c3381f05ca4b
#
_cell.length_a   1.000
_cell.length_b   1.000
_cell.length_c   1.000
_cell.angle_alpha   90.00
_cell.angle_beta   90.00
_cell.angle_gamma   90.00
#
_symmetry.space_group_name_H-M   'P 1'
#
loop_
_entity.id
_entity.type
_entity.pdbx_description
1 polymer ?
#
loop_
_entity_poly.entity_id
_entity_poly.type
_entity_poly.pdbx_seq_one_letter_code
_entity_poly.pdbx_strand_id
1 'polypeptide(L)' 'DAPSLVAEQIDFDDALETVLRFIEGRDDTLLIVTTDHANANPGLTLYGQEGERCLQRLRRAKRSFEWIFEQLQ' A
#
# COMPACT_ATOMS: atom_id res chain seq x y z
N ASP A 1 2.71 10.53 -2.02
CA ASP A 1 2.26 9.84 -3.25
C ASP A 1 1.21 8.78 -2.88
N ALA A 2 -0.08 9.17 -2.90
CA ALA A 2 -1.18 8.30 -2.49
C ALA A 2 -1.33 7.03 -3.34
N PRO A 3 -1.16 7.06 -4.69
CA PRO A 3 -1.19 5.84 -5.47
C PRO A 3 -0.09 4.83 -5.10
N SER A 4 1.12 5.32 -4.84
CA SER A 4 2.23 4.46 -4.41
C SER A 4 1.99 3.86 -3.03
N LEU A 5 1.40 4.62 -2.10
CA LEU A 5 1.02 4.12 -0.78
C LEU A 5 0.08 2.91 -0.88
N VAL A 6 -0.93 2.98 -1.74
CA VAL A 6 -1.87 1.87 -1.95
C VAL A 6 -1.16 0.65 -2.54
N ALA A 7 -0.32 0.86 -3.56
CA ALA A 7 0.44 -0.22 -4.19
C ALA A 7 1.40 -0.91 -3.21
N GLU A 8 2.15 -0.14 -2.43
CA GLU A 8 3.08 -0.67 -1.43
C GLU A 8 2.37 -1.41 -0.30
N GLN A 9 1.16 -0.97 0.09
CA GLN A 9 0.36 -1.68 1.08
C GLN A 9 -0.10 -3.04 0.56
N ILE A 10 -0.45 -3.14 -0.72
CA ILE A 10 -0.80 -4.42 -1.36
C ILE A 10 0.43 -5.33 -1.44
N ASP A 11 1.59 -4.81 -1.83
CA ASP A 11 2.84 -5.57 -1.87
C ASP A 11 3.23 -6.10 -0.49
N PHE A 12 3.01 -5.31 0.55
CA PHE A 12 3.22 -5.76 1.94
C PHE A 12 2.27 -6.90 2.31
N ASP A 13 1.00 -6.82 1.95
CA ASP A 13 -0.01 -7.85 2.19
C ASP A 13 0.38 -9.17 1.49
N ASP A 14 0.81 -9.10 0.24
CA ASP A 14 1.31 -10.25 -0.53
C ASP A 14 2.56 -10.88 0.14
N ALA A 15 3.49 -10.07 0.61
CA ALA A 15 4.66 -10.53 1.34
C ALA A 15 4.27 -11.23 2.65
N LEU A 16 3.29 -10.70 3.36
CA LEU A 16 2.75 -11.29 4.58
C LEU A 16 2.13 -12.67 4.30
N GLU A 17 1.36 -12.81 3.22
CA GLU A 17 0.81 -14.10 2.80
C GLU A 17 1.92 -15.13 2.56
N THR A 18 3.02 -14.74 1.92
CA THR A 18 4.17 -15.60 1.69
C THR A 18 4.77 -16.10 3.00
N VAL A 19 4.92 -15.22 3.99
CA VAL A 19 5.44 -15.60 5.31
C VAL A 19 4.47 -16.54 6.04
N LEU A 20 3.17 -16.26 5.98
CA LEU A 20 2.15 -17.12 6.59
C LEU A 20 2.17 -18.55 6.03
N ARG A 21 2.33 -18.68 4.72
CA ARG A 21 2.50 -20.00 4.07
C ARG A 21 3.78 -20.70 4.52
N PHE A 22 4.87 -19.96 4.67
CA PHE A 22 6.15 -20.50 5.12
C PHE A 22 6.07 -21.06 6.54
N ILE A 23 5.38 -20.37 7.45
CA ILE A 23 5.28 -20.79 8.86
C ILE A 23 4.17 -21.81 9.11
N GLU A 24 3.32 -22.08 8.13
CA GLU A 24 2.24 -23.04 8.26
C GLU A 24 2.81 -24.43 8.65
N GLY A 25 2.28 -24.97 9.75
CA GLY A 25 2.74 -26.25 10.30
C GLY A 25 4.09 -26.22 11.01
N ARG A 26 4.72 -25.02 11.18
CA ARG A 26 5.94 -24.86 11.96
C ARG A 26 5.63 -24.43 13.38
N ASP A 27 6.30 -25.01 14.35
CA ASP A 27 6.24 -24.68 15.78
C ASP A 27 7.48 -23.93 16.28
N ASP A 28 8.47 -23.72 15.38
CA ASP A 28 9.76 -23.09 15.65
C ASP A 28 9.83 -21.63 15.23
N THR A 29 8.75 -21.08 14.67
CA THR A 29 8.71 -19.75 14.05
C THR A 29 7.51 -18.95 14.54
N LEU A 30 7.74 -17.74 15.01
CA LEU A 30 6.74 -16.78 15.42
C LEU A 30 6.78 -15.57 14.49
N LEU A 31 5.65 -15.23 13.88
CA LEU A 31 5.47 -13.99 13.13
C LEU A 31 4.84 -12.93 14.01
N ILE A 32 5.47 -11.76 14.08
CA ILE A 32 4.92 -10.57 14.73
C ILE A 32 4.77 -9.49 13.67
N VAL A 33 3.55 -8.96 13.51
CA VAL A 33 3.26 -7.83 12.61
C VAL A 33 2.84 -6.64 13.46
N THR A 34 3.56 -5.54 13.33
CA THR A 34 3.29 -4.32 14.08
C THR A 34 3.76 -3.12 13.29
N THR A 35 3.47 -1.93 13.75
CA THR A 35 3.99 -0.67 13.18
C THR A 35 4.85 0.05 14.23
N ASP A 36 5.86 0.78 13.77
CA ASP A 36 6.66 1.69 14.59
C ASP A 36 5.99 3.07 14.71
N HIS A 37 5.40 3.57 13.64
CA HIS A 37 4.64 4.82 13.58
C HIS A 37 3.84 4.89 12.27
N ALA A 38 2.92 5.84 12.17
CA ALA A 38 2.25 6.20 10.92
C ALA A 38 3.07 7.24 10.15
N ASN A 39 2.90 7.27 8.82
CA ASN A 39 3.52 8.26 7.93
C ASN A 39 2.46 9.05 7.17
N ALA A 40 2.73 10.36 6.96
CA ALA A 40 1.97 11.26 6.12
C ALA A 40 0.47 11.37 6.45
N ASN A 41 -0.02 10.64 7.41
CA ASN A 41 -1.40 10.69 7.91
C ASN A 41 -2.45 10.84 6.79
N PRO A 42 -2.50 9.93 5.79
CA PRO A 42 -3.44 10.05 4.68
C PRO A 42 -4.88 9.91 5.18
N GLY A 43 -5.77 10.71 4.60
CA GLY A 43 -7.19 10.65 4.94
C GLY A 43 -8.07 10.96 3.74
N LEU A 44 -9.30 10.44 3.76
CA LEU A 44 -10.33 10.77 2.79
C LEU A 44 -11.09 12.00 3.27
N THR A 45 -11.16 13.02 2.41
CA THR A 45 -11.90 14.26 2.67
C THR A 45 -13.23 14.32 1.91
N LEU A 46 -13.44 13.40 0.99
CA LEU A 46 -14.65 13.26 0.19
C LEU A 46 -15.28 11.89 0.43
N TYR A 47 -16.61 11.86 0.48
CA TYR A 47 -17.39 10.66 0.74
C TYR A 47 -18.40 10.41 -0.38
N GLY A 48 -19.12 9.30 -0.29
CA GLY A 48 -20.15 8.92 -1.27
C GLY A 48 -19.58 8.75 -2.67
N GLN A 49 -20.33 9.18 -3.68
CA GLN A 49 -19.94 9.01 -5.09
C GLN A 49 -18.66 9.75 -5.46
N GLU A 50 -18.41 10.90 -4.85
CA GLU A 50 -17.17 11.65 -5.12
C GLU A 50 -15.95 10.95 -4.52
N GLY A 51 -16.07 10.40 -3.33
CA GLY A 51 -15.04 9.55 -2.74
C GLY A 51 -14.72 8.35 -3.61
N GLU A 52 -15.74 7.66 -4.12
CA GLU A 52 -15.59 6.54 -5.04
C GLU A 52 -14.83 6.94 -6.32
N ARG A 53 -15.19 8.08 -6.93
CA ARG A 53 -14.49 8.61 -8.11
C ARG A 53 -13.01 8.90 -7.81
N CYS A 54 -12.71 9.45 -6.63
CA CYS A 54 -11.32 9.69 -6.22
C CYS A 54 -10.53 8.39 -6.11
N LEU A 55 -11.08 7.37 -5.47
CA LEU A 55 -10.46 6.06 -5.37
C LEU A 55 -10.22 5.41 -6.75
N GLN A 56 -11.19 5.52 -7.66
CA GLN A 56 -11.03 5.05 -9.03
C GLN A 56 -9.90 5.76 -9.77
N ARG A 57 -9.70 7.08 -9.53
CA ARG A 57 -8.58 7.82 -10.10
C ARG A 57 -7.23 7.33 -9.59
N LEU A 58 -7.12 7.03 -8.29
CA LEU A 58 -5.89 6.46 -7.72
C LEU A 58 -5.51 5.15 -8.43
N ARG A 59 -6.47 4.29 -8.75
CA ARG A 59 -6.24 3.03 -9.45
C ARG A 59 -5.69 3.19 -10.86
N ARG A 60 -5.87 4.36 -11.49
CA ARG A 60 -5.36 4.66 -12.83
C ARG A 60 -3.90 5.09 -12.84
N ALA A 61 -3.36 5.53 -11.73
CA ALA A 61 -1.95 5.90 -11.61
C ALA A 61 -1.07 4.66 -11.81
N LYS A 62 -0.09 4.76 -12.70
CA LYS A 62 0.82 3.65 -13.05
C LYS A 62 2.27 3.94 -12.76
N ARG A 63 2.58 5.14 -12.27
CA ARG A 63 3.95 5.60 -12.00
C ARG A 63 3.97 6.47 -10.76
N SER A 64 5.08 6.47 -10.04
CA SER A 64 5.32 7.35 -8.90
C SER A 64 5.64 8.78 -9.34
N PHE A 65 5.61 9.71 -8.41
CA PHE A 65 6.04 11.09 -8.66
C PHE A 65 7.52 11.15 -9.05
N GLU A 66 8.38 10.38 -8.41
CA GLU A 66 9.80 10.30 -8.72
C GLU A 66 10.01 9.92 -10.18
N TRP A 67 9.34 8.88 -10.65
CA TRP A 67 9.41 8.47 -12.05
C TRP A 67 8.97 9.58 -13.00
N ILE A 68 7.88 10.30 -12.67
CA ILE A 68 7.39 11.41 -13.51
C ILE A 68 8.41 12.53 -13.55
N PHE A 69 8.98 12.92 -12.42
CA PHE A 69 10.00 13.97 -12.35
C PHE A 69 11.25 13.61 -13.17
N GLU A 70 11.70 12.36 -13.12
CA GLU A 70 12.83 11.89 -13.92
C GLU A 70 12.57 12.02 -15.42
N GLN A 71 11.33 11.81 -15.87
CA GLN A 71 10.98 11.95 -17.29
C GLN A 71 10.89 13.42 -17.75
N LEU A 72 10.75 14.37 -16.83
CA LEU A 72 10.64 15.79 -17.14
C LEU A 72 11.99 16.52 -17.13
N GLN A 73 13.03 15.88 -16.71
CA GLN A 73 14.39 16.40 -16.75
C GLN A 73 15.09 16.08 -18.08
#